data_d0e017159c6f925b2d2832a98568ea9f
#
_entry.id   d0e017159c6f925b2d2832a98568ea9f
#
_cell.length_a   1.000
_cell.length_b   1.000
_cell.length_c   1.000
_cell.angle_alpha   90.00
_cell.angle_beta   90.00
_cell.angle_gamma   90.00
#
_symmetry.space_group_name_H-M   'P 1'
#
loop_
_entity.id
_entity.type
_entity.pdbx_description
1 polymer ?
#
loop_
_entity_poly.entity_id
_entity_poly.type
_entity_poly.pdbx_seq_one_letter_code
_entity_poly.pdbx_strand_id
1 'polypeptide(L)'
;MSRTKRLRGEIQVLLSELGEANTVEIFDHLNDRFKWGATMNQVGNIMAKDSRFVKVGHVRDFFRGARYTICVWALAVKPSAVSVKG
;
A
#
# COMPACT_ATOMS: atom_id res chain seq x y z
N MET A 1 4.53 -1.09 -21.09
CA MET A 1 3.84 -1.26 -19.80
C MET A 1 4.75 -0.89 -18.67
N SER A 2 4.30 -0.04 -17.80
CA SER A 2 5.16 0.48 -16.75
C SER A 2 5.13 -0.46 -15.53
N ARG A 3 6.30 -0.61 -14.89
CA ARG A 3 6.39 -1.38 -13.66
C ARG A 3 5.52 -0.78 -12.57
N THR A 4 5.44 0.55 -12.55
CA THR A 4 4.63 1.26 -11.56
C THR A 4 3.17 0.86 -11.66
N LYS A 5 2.66 0.71 -12.87
CA LYS A 5 1.28 0.28 -13.07
C LYS A 5 1.03 -1.11 -12.51
N ARG A 6 1.99 -2.01 -12.70
CA ARG A 6 1.89 -3.36 -12.15
C ARG A 6 1.95 -3.36 -10.64
N LEU A 7 2.84 -2.53 -10.08
CA LEU A 7 2.95 -2.40 -8.63
C LEU A 7 1.64 -1.90 -8.04
N ARG A 8 1.05 -0.89 -8.67
CA ARG A 8 -0.22 -0.33 -8.19
C ARG A 8 -1.34 -1.35 -8.22
N GLY A 9 -1.41 -2.14 -9.28
CA GLY A 9 -2.42 -3.19 -9.39
C GLY A 9 -2.27 -4.22 -8.30
N GLU A 10 -1.04 -4.64 -8.04
CA GLU A 10 -0.78 -5.64 -7.00
C GLU A 10 -1.10 -5.11 -5.60
N ILE A 11 -0.76 -3.85 -5.34
CA ILE A 11 -1.09 -3.21 -4.07
C ILE A 11 -2.60 -3.15 -3.88
N GLN A 12 -3.32 -2.82 -4.93
CA GLN A 12 -4.78 -2.76 -4.87
C GLN A 12 -5.37 -4.11 -4.49
N VAL A 13 -4.87 -5.19 -5.10
CA VAL A 13 -5.31 -6.53 -4.77
C VAL A 13 -5.00 -6.86 -3.31
N LEU A 14 -3.78 -6.56 -2.88
CA LEU A 14 -3.36 -6.83 -1.51
C LEU A 14 -4.26 -6.13 -0.50
N LEU A 15 -4.51 -4.85 -0.71
CA LEU A 15 -5.34 -4.08 0.22
C LEU A 15 -6.79 -4.52 0.20
N SER A 16 -7.28 -4.97 -0.96
CA SER A 16 -8.65 -5.48 -1.02
C SER A 16 -8.79 -6.78 -0.23
N GLU A 17 -7.71 -7.56 -0.15
CA GLU A 17 -7.74 -8.82 0.60
C GLU A 17 -7.54 -8.62 2.09
N LEU A 18 -6.63 -7.73 2.47
CA LEU A 18 -6.26 -7.53 3.87
C LEU A 18 -7.09 -6.45 4.57
N GLY A 19 -7.69 -5.55 3.81
CA GLY A 19 -8.36 -4.38 4.35
C GLY A 19 -7.40 -3.22 4.54
N GLU A 20 -6.28 -3.46 5.19
CA GLU A 20 -5.24 -2.45 5.35
C GLU A 20 -3.88 -3.11 5.50
N ALA A 21 -2.83 -2.36 5.22
CA ALA A 21 -1.47 -2.86 5.37
C ALA A 21 -0.53 -1.67 5.53
N ASN A 22 0.56 -1.87 6.25
CA ASN A 22 1.55 -0.80 6.39
C ASN A 22 2.52 -0.84 5.21
N THR A 23 3.33 0.23 5.09
CA THR A 23 4.24 0.38 3.96
C THR A 23 5.24 -0.76 3.86
N VAL A 24 5.72 -1.27 5.00
CA VAL A 24 6.69 -2.37 5.01
C VAL A 24 6.03 -3.66 4.52
N GLU A 25 4.81 -3.92 4.94
CA GLU A 25 4.08 -5.11 4.48
C GLU A 25 3.86 -5.05 2.97
N ILE A 26 3.52 -3.87 2.47
CA ILE A 26 3.35 -3.68 1.03
C ILE A 26 4.68 -3.90 0.30
N PHE A 27 5.74 -3.31 0.82
CA PHE A 27 7.08 -3.46 0.27
C PHE A 27 7.50 -4.93 0.20
N ASP A 28 7.32 -5.65 1.31
CA ASP A 28 7.68 -7.07 1.36
C ASP A 28 6.87 -7.89 0.38
N HIS A 29 5.57 -7.60 0.30
CA HIS A 29 4.69 -8.32 -0.62
C HIS A 29 5.13 -8.11 -2.07
N LEU A 30 5.45 -6.88 -2.44
CA LEU A 30 5.87 -6.59 -3.81
C LEU A 30 7.20 -7.26 -4.16
N ASN A 31 8.12 -7.29 -3.21
CA ASN A 31 9.42 -7.92 -3.45
C ASN A 31 9.32 -9.44 -3.47
N ASP A 32 8.33 -10.00 -2.80
CA ASP A 32 8.05 -11.41 -2.87
C ASP A 32 7.35 -11.78 -4.17
N ARG A 33 6.47 -10.93 -4.64
CA ARG A 33 5.65 -11.18 -5.81
C ARG A 33 6.41 -10.98 -7.12
N PHE A 34 7.25 -9.96 -7.17
CA PHE A 34 7.98 -9.61 -8.39
C PHE A 34 9.47 -9.77 -8.20
N LYS A 35 10.12 -10.45 -9.14
CA LYS A 35 11.57 -10.66 -9.07
C LYS A 35 12.35 -9.36 -9.13
N TRP A 36 11.87 -8.41 -9.92
CA TRP A 36 12.55 -7.13 -10.04
C TRP A 36 12.25 -6.21 -8.85
N GLY A 37 11.24 -6.56 -8.06
CA GLY A 37 10.96 -5.89 -6.80
C GLY A 37 10.62 -4.43 -6.90
N ALA A 38 10.59 -3.80 -5.74
CA ALA A 38 10.34 -2.37 -5.63
C ALA A 38 11.21 -1.82 -4.52
N THR A 39 11.54 -0.52 -4.58
CA THR A 39 12.25 0.13 -3.48
C THR A 39 11.23 0.74 -2.52
N MET A 40 11.66 0.99 -1.29
CA MET A 40 10.79 1.67 -0.33
C MET A 40 10.37 3.03 -0.84
N ASN A 41 11.26 3.70 -1.55
CA ASN A 41 10.98 5.01 -2.12
C ASN A 41 9.86 4.93 -3.15
N GLN A 42 9.92 3.92 -4.02
CA GLN A 42 8.86 3.70 -5.01
C GLN A 42 7.53 3.43 -4.35
N VAL A 43 7.53 2.55 -3.35
CA VAL A 43 6.30 2.20 -2.63
C VAL A 43 5.72 3.46 -1.97
N GLY A 44 6.56 4.22 -1.26
CA GLY A 44 6.10 5.43 -0.61
C GLY A 44 5.52 6.43 -1.58
N ASN A 45 6.16 6.61 -2.73
CA ASN A 45 5.67 7.54 -3.75
C ASN A 45 4.34 7.11 -4.33
N ILE A 46 4.19 5.81 -4.61
CA ILE A 46 2.93 5.29 -5.13
C ILE A 46 1.81 5.53 -4.13
N MET A 47 2.05 5.17 -2.87
CA MET A 47 1.03 5.29 -1.84
C MET A 47 0.62 6.74 -1.62
N ALA A 48 1.58 7.65 -1.67
CA ALA A 48 1.31 9.06 -1.43
C ALA A 48 0.60 9.73 -2.60
N LYS A 49 0.84 9.27 -3.82
CA LYS A 49 0.34 9.95 -5.02
C LYS A 49 -0.89 9.32 -5.65
N ASP A 50 -1.11 8.04 -5.41
CA ASP A 50 -2.25 7.34 -6.01
C ASP A 50 -3.48 7.55 -5.16
N SER A 51 -4.50 8.17 -5.73
CA SER A 51 -5.71 8.51 -4.99
C SER A 51 -6.54 7.29 -4.56
N ARG A 52 -6.23 6.12 -5.09
CA ARG A 52 -6.90 4.89 -4.68
C ARG A 52 -6.49 4.44 -3.28
N PHE A 53 -5.37 4.94 -2.79
CA PHE A 53 -4.82 4.55 -1.50
C PHE A 53 -4.91 5.71 -0.53
N VAL A 54 -5.37 5.44 0.68
CA VAL A 54 -5.47 6.47 1.71
C VAL A 54 -4.75 6.02 2.97
N LYS A 55 -4.12 6.96 3.62
CA LYS A 55 -3.46 6.71 4.88
C LYS A 55 -4.51 6.66 5.99
N VAL A 56 -4.59 5.54 6.69
CA VAL A 56 -5.58 5.37 7.75
C VAL A 56 -4.98 5.39 9.13
N GLY A 57 -3.66 5.42 9.22
CA GLY A 57 -3.00 5.45 10.51
C GLY A 57 -1.51 5.25 10.37
N HIS A 58 -0.86 4.95 11.48
CA HIS A 58 0.56 4.63 11.47
C HIS A 58 0.86 3.71 12.64
N VAL A 59 1.96 2.97 12.51
CA VAL A 59 2.46 2.09 13.56
C VAL A 59 3.94 2.33 13.73
N ARG A 60 4.46 1.97 14.88
CA ARG A 60 5.90 1.97 15.11
C ARG A 60 6.41 0.57 15.00
N ASP A 61 7.41 0.39 14.17
CA ASP A 61 7.95 -0.94 13.94
C ASP A 61 9.41 -0.82 13.57
N PHE A 62 10.10 -1.96 13.56
CA PHE A 62 11.49 -2.02 13.16
C PHE A 62 11.58 -2.33 11.67
N PHE A 63 12.50 -1.64 11.03
CA PHE A 63 12.83 -1.91 9.65
C PHE A 63 14.33 -1.72 9.50
N ARG A 64 15.01 -2.79 9.12
CA ARG A 64 16.46 -2.80 8.93
C ARG A 64 17.21 -2.37 10.19
N GLY A 65 16.74 -2.84 11.34
CA GLY A 65 17.41 -2.60 12.59
C GLY A 65 17.14 -1.27 13.25
N ALA A 66 16.26 -0.46 12.66
CA ALA A 66 15.92 0.84 13.22
C ALA A 66 14.40 0.93 13.41
N ARG A 67 13.99 1.74 14.36
CA ARG A 67 12.58 1.95 14.64
C ARG A 67 12.06 3.11 13.81
N TYR A 68 10.98 2.87 13.10
CA TYR A 68 10.36 3.87 12.24
C TYR A 68 8.88 3.97 12.52
N THR A 69 8.33 5.15 12.25
CA THR A 69 6.89 5.31 12.16
C THR A 69 6.50 4.96 10.73
N ILE A 70 5.65 3.96 10.60
CA ILE A 70 5.29 3.40 9.30
C ILE A 70 3.81 3.66 9.05
N CYS A 71 3.50 4.24 7.90
CA CYS A 71 2.12 4.56 7.55
C CYS A 71 1.34 3.29 7.24
N VAL A 72 0.08 3.28 7.66
CA VAL A 72 -0.86 2.20 7.34
C VAL A 72 -1.81 2.72 6.28
N TRP A 73 -2.05 1.91 5.28
CA TRP A 73 -2.82 2.30 4.10
C TRP A 73 -3.99 1.37 3.86
N ALA A 74 -5.03 1.91 3.24
CA ALA A 74 -6.20 1.15 2.84
C ALA A 74 -6.71 1.69 1.52
N LEU A 75 -7.62 0.96 0.90
CA LEU A 75 -8.24 1.45 -0.33
C LEU A 75 -9.21 2.56 -0.02
N ALA A 76 -9.20 3.58 -0.85
CA ALA A 76 -10.13 4.71 -0.73
C ALA A 76 -11.52 4.37 -1.23
N VAL A 77 -11.68 3.17 -1.78
CA VAL A 77 -12.95 2.76 -2.35
C VAL A 77 -14.03 2.76 -1.30
N LYS A 78 -15.11 3.46 -1.59
CA LYS A 78 -16.27 3.42 -0.75
C LYS A 78 -17.24 2.47 -1.37
N PRO A 79 -17.62 1.50 -0.63
CA PRO A 79 -18.70 0.65 -1.14
C PRO A 79 -19.90 1.52 -1.29
N SER A 80 -20.20 1.77 -2.09
CA SER A 80 -21.26 2.48 -2.28
C SER A 80 -21.90 3.36 -1.55
N ALA A 81 -20.90 3.14 -1.15
CA ALA A 81 -21.09 3.66 -0.73
C ALA A 81 -21.78 4.09 -0.47
N VAL A 82 -21.81 4.05 -0.35
CA VAL A 82 -22.23 4.28 -0.15
C VAL A 82 -23.08 4.54 -0.16
N SER A 83 -23.02 4.42 -0.29
CA SER A 83 -23.76 4.53 -0.42
C SER A 83 -24.57 4.93 -0.31
N VAL A 84 -24.65 4.89 -0.32
CA VAL A 84 -25.39 5.12 -0.30
C VAL A 84 -26.15 5.57 0.02
N LYS A 85 -26.28 5.62 0.20
CA LYS A 85 -26.92 5.97 0.48
C LYS A 85 -27.48 6.09 0.81
N GLY A 86 -27.19 5.95 0.95
CA GLY A 86 -27.62 6.04 1.24
C GLY A 86 -28.08 6.22 1.41
#